data_b8adb0cd5b4f21ae8f1b1c727ec5de8c
#
_entry.id   b8adb0cd5b4f21ae8f1b1c727ec5de8c
#
_cell.length_a   1.000
_cell.length_b   1.000
_cell.length_c   1.000
_cell.angle_alpha   90.00
_cell.angle_beta   90.00
_cell.angle_gamma   90.00
#
_symmetry.space_group_name_H-M   'P 1'
#
loop_
_entity.id
_entity.type
_entity.pdbx_description
1 polymer ?
#
loop_
_entity_poly.entity_id
_entity_poly.type
_entity_poly.pdbx_seq_one_letter_code
_entity_poly.pdbx_strand_id
1 'polypeptide(L)'
;MRATVPTAAGAPPQGRRRRFRQWQHSHALREVLRRPDFRRLYGTRLTSQCADGVFQASLAGVVLFSPESAGDPAEIASAFAVLLLPYSLIGPFAGVLLDRWLRQRVLLWSNLLRCLLVGVVALEIATRVEGVPFYATALLVTSVNRFFLAAQSAAQPHVVEPERLVTGNALSTTSGSVATAVGLGIAVLLRQVVGNGDGGYALIALTSILGYGSSAFLARRFAPDQLGPDDVRRSRRETVLDVARGLVAGARHVAERREVASALAAIGAHRFFYGISTISILLLYRNYFTDDGIFQAGLAGLGQVFAATAAGTLIAAAITPAAVRRIGKNAWITGLFALAALTEIVFGLPYEIQTILPAALLLGIVAQGSKICVDTLVQEQVEDDYRGRVFSFYDTLFNVTFVAAAVVAAFLLPVSGKTYVMLAVVSAGYALTALGYGLAVRRRLRDPARRPSA
;
A
#
# COMPACT_ATOMS: atom_id res chain seq x y z
N MET A 1 -51.76 28.01 -37.67
CA MET A 1 -50.48 28.36 -37.09
C MET A 1 -49.90 27.12 -36.44
N ARG A 2 -48.97 26.44 -37.13
CA ARG A 2 -48.23 25.27 -36.57
C ARG A 2 -46.92 25.79 -35.99
N ALA A 3 -46.73 25.63 -34.68
CA ALA A 3 -45.47 25.96 -34.01
C ALA A 3 -44.42 24.88 -34.33
N THR A 4 -43.32 25.27 -34.93
CA THR A 4 -42.15 24.44 -35.19
C THR A 4 -41.31 24.26 -33.91
N VAL A 5 -41.13 23.00 -33.47
CA VAL A 5 -40.24 22.60 -32.37
C VAL A 5 -38.77 22.76 -32.83
N PRO A 6 -37.88 23.39 -32.06
CA PRO A 6 -36.45 23.45 -32.42
C PRO A 6 -35.82 22.11 -32.24
N THR A 7 -35.14 21.64 -33.29
CA THR A 7 -34.28 20.44 -33.35
C THR A 7 -33.13 20.53 -32.33
N ALA A 8 -32.94 19.47 -31.59
CA ALA A 8 -31.88 19.28 -30.58
C ALA A 8 -30.52 19.54 -31.18
N ALA A 9 -29.74 20.43 -30.54
CA ALA A 9 -28.33 20.69 -30.84
C ALA A 9 -27.52 19.41 -30.65
N GLY A 10 -26.82 18.98 -31.73
CA GLY A 10 -26.02 17.78 -31.77
C GLY A 10 -24.92 17.74 -30.68
N ALA A 11 -24.75 16.61 -30.05
CA ALA A 11 -23.75 16.38 -29.05
C ALA A 11 -22.32 16.65 -29.62
N PRO A 12 -21.44 17.37 -28.91
CA PRO A 12 -20.12 17.71 -29.43
C PRO A 12 -19.26 16.45 -29.65
N PRO A 13 -18.40 16.43 -30.70
CA PRO A 13 -17.59 15.28 -31.09
C PRO A 13 -16.66 14.81 -29.96
N GLN A 14 -16.53 13.51 -29.81
CA GLN A 14 -15.82 12.85 -28.68
C GLN A 14 -14.38 13.34 -28.45
N GLY A 15 -13.68 13.79 -29.48
CA GLY A 15 -12.34 14.39 -29.39
C GLY A 15 -12.28 15.71 -28.63
N ARG A 16 -13.32 16.56 -28.75
CA ARG A 16 -13.43 17.82 -27.97
C ARG A 16 -13.67 17.55 -26.48
N ARG A 17 -14.44 16.51 -26.13
CA ARG A 17 -14.70 16.12 -24.71
C ARG A 17 -13.44 15.59 -24.02
N ARG A 18 -12.53 14.87 -24.75
CA ARG A 18 -11.24 14.41 -24.19
C ARG A 18 -10.29 15.58 -23.96
N ARG A 19 -10.13 16.50 -24.90
CA ARG A 19 -9.29 17.70 -24.75
C ARG A 19 -9.80 18.62 -23.63
N PHE A 20 -11.11 18.79 -23.49
CA PHE A 20 -11.71 19.61 -22.45
C PHE A 20 -11.50 19.00 -21.06
N ARG A 21 -11.64 17.68 -20.89
CA ARG A 21 -11.33 16.98 -19.63
C ARG A 21 -9.83 17.04 -19.27
N GLN A 22 -8.94 16.86 -20.23
CA GLN A 22 -7.50 16.99 -19.98
C GLN A 22 -7.13 18.42 -19.58
N TRP A 23 -7.74 19.41 -20.21
CA TRP A 23 -7.53 20.82 -19.88
C TRP A 23 -8.04 21.15 -18.47
N GLN A 24 -9.21 20.66 -18.08
CA GLN A 24 -9.75 20.81 -16.72
C GLN A 24 -8.86 20.15 -15.65
N HIS A 25 -8.32 18.96 -15.91
CA HIS A 25 -7.40 18.28 -14.97
C HIS A 25 -6.08 19.01 -14.81
N SER A 26 -5.49 19.52 -15.88
CA SER A 26 -4.23 20.28 -15.81
C SER A 26 -4.40 21.63 -15.11
N HIS A 27 -5.56 22.28 -15.26
CA HIS A 27 -5.88 23.51 -14.53
C HIS A 27 -6.07 23.25 -13.04
N ALA A 28 -6.85 22.24 -12.65
CA ALA A 28 -7.06 21.87 -11.25
C ALA A 28 -5.74 21.53 -10.54
N LEU A 29 -4.83 20.80 -11.21
CA LEU A 29 -3.53 20.47 -10.67
C LEU A 29 -2.65 21.71 -10.43
N ARG A 30 -2.59 22.60 -11.42
CA ARG A 30 -1.83 23.87 -11.31
C ARG A 30 -2.36 24.76 -10.20
N GLU A 31 -3.67 24.83 -10.01
CA GLU A 31 -4.28 25.66 -8.98
C GLU A 31 -4.02 25.12 -7.57
N VAL A 32 -4.09 23.80 -7.37
CA VAL A 32 -3.72 23.17 -6.09
C VAL A 32 -2.25 23.44 -5.77
N LEU A 33 -1.34 23.28 -6.75
CA LEU A 33 0.09 23.54 -6.58
C LEU A 33 0.45 25.04 -6.43
N ARG A 34 -0.42 25.96 -6.81
CA ARG A 34 -0.20 27.41 -6.58
C ARG A 34 -0.36 27.84 -5.13
N ARG A 35 -1.11 27.07 -4.32
CA ARG A 35 -1.36 27.39 -2.91
C ARG A 35 -0.11 27.15 -2.06
N PRO A 36 0.41 28.15 -1.35
CA PRO A 36 1.65 28.01 -0.57
C PRO A 36 1.52 26.98 0.55
N ASP A 37 0.38 26.92 1.21
CA ASP A 37 0.15 25.99 2.32
C ASP A 37 0.03 24.54 1.83
N PHE A 38 -0.64 24.32 0.67
CA PHE A 38 -0.61 23.00 0.05
C PHE A 38 0.81 22.58 -0.33
N ARG A 39 1.62 23.45 -0.93
CA ARG A 39 3.02 23.13 -1.27
C ARG A 39 3.86 22.79 -0.04
N ARG A 40 3.64 23.47 1.08
CA ARG A 40 4.34 23.16 2.34
C ARG A 40 3.93 21.79 2.85
N LEU A 41 2.62 21.51 2.94
CA LEU A 41 2.09 20.21 3.38
C LEU A 41 2.52 19.08 2.44
N TYR A 42 2.49 19.32 1.14
CA TYR A 42 2.96 18.41 0.10
C TYR A 42 4.47 18.13 0.22
N GLY A 43 5.29 19.17 0.40
CA GLY A 43 6.72 19.04 0.63
C GLY A 43 7.03 18.24 1.91
N THR A 44 6.29 18.48 3.00
CA THR A 44 6.37 17.69 4.24
C THR A 44 6.16 16.20 3.96
N ARG A 45 5.18 15.85 3.12
CA ARG A 45 4.91 14.47 2.74
C ARG A 45 6.03 13.88 1.89
N LEU A 46 6.44 14.57 0.83
CA LEU A 46 7.44 14.05 -0.11
C LEU A 46 8.79 13.78 0.57
N THR A 47 9.27 14.72 1.39
CA THR A 47 10.55 14.56 2.10
C THR A 47 10.49 13.42 3.12
N SER A 48 9.38 13.30 3.86
CA SER A 48 9.18 12.23 4.82
C SER A 48 9.08 10.87 4.13
N GLN A 49 8.30 10.73 3.05
CA GLN A 49 8.14 9.45 2.36
C GLN A 49 9.39 9.04 1.56
N CYS A 50 10.18 10.00 1.06
CA CYS A 50 11.49 9.70 0.51
C CYS A 50 12.42 9.12 1.60
N ALA A 51 12.44 9.74 2.80
CA ALA A 51 13.17 9.22 3.95
C ALA A 51 12.68 7.81 4.37
N ASP A 52 11.36 7.58 4.33
CA ASP A 52 10.79 6.24 4.57
C ASP A 52 11.36 5.20 3.60
N GLY A 53 11.49 5.55 2.32
CA GLY A 53 12.08 4.67 1.30
C GLY A 53 13.55 4.35 1.59
N VAL A 54 14.35 5.35 1.94
CA VAL A 54 15.76 5.16 2.32
C VAL A 54 15.88 4.27 3.56
N PHE A 55 15.10 4.56 4.61
CA PHE A 55 15.10 3.78 5.85
C PHE A 55 14.68 2.34 5.63
N GLN A 56 13.59 2.10 4.90
CA GLN A 56 13.11 0.75 4.60
C GLN A 56 14.12 -0.06 3.79
N ALA A 57 14.84 0.57 2.85
CA ALA A 57 15.90 -0.09 2.10
C ALA A 57 17.10 -0.46 2.98
N SER A 58 17.51 0.41 3.94
CA SER A 58 18.59 0.09 4.87
C SER A 58 18.19 -1.06 5.79
N LEU A 59 16.97 -1.05 6.31
CA LEU A 59 16.43 -2.11 7.16
C LEU A 59 16.34 -3.45 6.41
N ALA A 60 15.81 -3.43 5.17
CA ALA A 60 15.78 -4.61 4.31
C ALA A 60 17.19 -5.14 4.01
N GLY A 61 18.15 -4.23 3.79
CA GLY A 61 19.55 -4.57 3.58
C GLY A 61 20.14 -5.32 4.76
N VAL A 62 19.93 -4.85 5.98
CA VAL A 62 20.40 -5.53 7.20
C VAL A 62 19.72 -6.88 7.37
N VAL A 63 18.39 -6.93 7.35
CA VAL A 63 17.62 -8.15 7.64
C VAL A 63 17.79 -9.22 6.57
N LEU A 64 17.84 -8.80 5.29
CA LEU A 64 17.78 -9.75 4.18
C LEU A 64 19.14 -10.10 3.57
N PHE A 65 20.13 -9.22 3.72
CA PHE A 65 21.39 -9.31 2.98
C PHE A 65 22.65 -9.13 3.83
N SER A 66 22.55 -9.04 5.16
CA SER A 66 23.74 -9.12 6.02
C SER A 66 24.35 -10.51 5.95
N PRO A 67 25.68 -10.63 5.78
CA PRO A 67 26.36 -11.93 5.70
C PRO A 67 26.18 -12.80 6.94
N GLU A 68 25.89 -12.16 8.06
CA GLU A 68 25.83 -12.77 9.41
C GLU A 68 24.42 -13.24 9.79
N SER A 69 23.37 -12.64 9.23
CA SER A 69 22.01 -13.14 9.38
C SER A 69 21.79 -14.28 8.39
N ALA A 70 21.90 -15.51 8.87
CA ALA A 70 21.50 -16.69 8.12
C ALA A 70 20.05 -16.46 7.66
N GLY A 71 19.78 -16.63 6.34
CA GLY A 71 18.47 -16.34 5.74
C GLY A 71 17.38 -17.27 6.22
N ASP A 72 17.09 -17.23 7.51
CA ASP A 72 16.01 -17.99 8.12
C ASP A 72 14.66 -17.36 7.71
N PRO A 73 13.71 -18.17 7.22
CA PRO A 73 12.34 -17.73 6.96
C PRO A 73 11.68 -16.99 8.14
N ALA A 74 12.02 -17.35 9.37
CA ALA A 74 11.50 -16.70 10.58
C ALA A 74 11.98 -15.25 10.74
N GLU A 75 13.22 -14.94 10.38
CA GLU A 75 13.75 -13.58 10.42
C GLU A 75 13.06 -12.69 9.38
N ILE A 76 12.85 -13.21 8.17
CA ILE A 76 12.13 -12.51 7.10
C ILE A 76 10.68 -12.25 7.52
N ALA A 77 10.01 -13.24 8.12
CA ALA A 77 8.66 -13.08 8.65
C ALA A 77 8.60 -12.02 9.75
N SER A 78 9.60 -11.98 10.64
CA SER A 78 9.73 -10.96 11.69
C SER A 78 9.88 -9.56 11.11
N ALA A 79 10.68 -9.40 10.05
CA ALA A 79 10.84 -8.12 9.34
C ALA A 79 9.51 -7.65 8.73
N PHE A 80 8.76 -8.54 8.06
CA PHE A 80 7.45 -8.20 7.54
C PHE A 80 6.43 -7.92 8.64
N ALA A 81 6.47 -8.64 9.76
CA ALA A 81 5.64 -8.34 10.92
C ALA A 81 5.92 -6.92 11.44
N VAL A 82 7.18 -6.55 11.63
CA VAL A 82 7.61 -5.21 12.05
C VAL A 82 7.11 -4.13 11.08
N LEU A 83 7.18 -4.38 9.77
CA LEU A 83 6.72 -3.40 8.78
C LEU A 83 5.21 -3.26 8.71
N LEU A 84 4.45 -4.34 8.92
CA LEU A 84 3.01 -4.39 8.64
C LEU A 84 2.11 -4.39 9.88
N LEU A 85 2.58 -4.89 11.04
CA LEU A 85 1.82 -4.89 12.30
C LEU A 85 1.34 -3.50 12.73
N PRO A 86 2.15 -2.42 12.60
CA PRO A 86 1.69 -1.08 12.96
C PRO A 86 0.50 -0.61 12.13
N TYR A 87 0.39 -1.07 10.89
CA TYR A 87 -0.73 -0.76 10.02
C TYR A 87 -2.05 -1.37 10.52
N SER A 88 -1.97 -2.57 11.08
CA SER A 88 -3.14 -3.28 11.60
C SER A 88 -3.53 -2.84 12.99
N LEU A 89 -2.54 -2.59 13.87
CA LEU A 89 -2.78 -2.31 15.27
C LEU A 89 -2.98 -0.83 15.57
N ILE A 90 -2.16 0.05 14.98
CA ILE A 90 -2.13 1.48 15.30
C ILE A 90 -3.02 2.28 14.34
N GLY A 91 -3.15 1.85 13.08
CA GLY A 91 -3.92 2.56 12.06
C GLY A 91 -5.32 2.97 12.53
N PRO A 92 -6.15 2.05 13.03
CA PRO A 92 -7.50 2.38 13.50
C PRO A 92 -7.55 3.37 14.67
N PHE A 93 -6.52 3.36 15.54
CA PHE A 93 -6.46 4.21 16.74
C PHE A 93 -5.85 5.57 16.46
N ALA A 94 -5.05 5.71 15.41
CA ALA A 94 -4.41 6.98 15.06
C ALA A 94 -5.45 8.08 14.81
N GLY A 95 -6.58 7.77 14.16
CA GLY A 95 -7.68 8.71 13.92
C GLY A 95 -8.21 9.34 15.21
N VAL A 96 -8.49 8.53 16.22
CA VAL A 96 -9.04 8.99 17.52
C VAL A 96 -8.10 9.96 18.24
N LEU A 97 -6.78 9.70 18.17
CA LEU A 97 -5.79 10.57 18.77
C LEU A 97 -5.62 11.88 17.99
N LEU A 98 -5.74 11.83 16.67
CA LEU A 98 -5.62 12.99 15.78
C LEU A 98 -6.79 13.97 15.90
N ASP A 99 -7.96 13.51 16.34
CA ASP A 99 -9.10 14.40 16.60
C ASP A 99 -8.88 15.27 17.85
N ARG A 100 -7.88 14.95 18.69
CA ARG A 100 -7.54 15.68 19.93
C ARG A 100 -6.25 16.48 19.84
N TRP A 101 -5.36 16.12 18.95
CA TRP A 101 -4.04 16.72 18.85
C TRP A 101 -3.94 17.68 17.68
N LEU A 102 -3.28 18.82 17.89
CA LEU A 102 -2.97 19.75 16.80
C LEU A 102 -2.14 19.02 15.74
N ARG A 103 -2.69 18.90 14.56
CA ARG A 103 -2.09 18.12 13.46
C ARG A 103 -0.71 18.63 13.07
N GLN A 104 -0.50 19.95 13.14
CA GLN A 104 0.82 20.55 12.96
C GLN A 104 1.85 19.99 13.94
N ARG A 105 1.50 19.88 15.25
CA ARG A 105 2.39 19.28 16.26
C ARG A 105 2.64 17.80 16.00
N VAL A 106 1.62 17.04 15.58
CA VAL A 106 1.79 15.65 15.23
C VAL A 106 2.76 15.49 14.07
N LEU A 107 2.62 16.28 13.01
CA LEU A 107 3.54 16.26 11.86
C LEU A 107 4.99 16.59 12.28
N LEU A 108 5.16 17.57 13.14
CA LEU A 108 6.48 17.99 13.65
C LEU A 108 7.11 16.91 14.53
N TRP A 109 6.42 16.52 15.60
CA TRP A 109 6.97 15.63 16.61
C TRP A 109 7.14 14.20 16.10
N SER A 110 6.26 13.71 15.21
CA SER A 110 6.44 12.41 14.55
C SER A 110 7.74 12.35 13.76
N ASN A 111 8.09 13.40 13.02
CA ASN A 111 9.34 13.42 12.27
C ASN A 111 10.57 13.57 13.17
N LEU A 112 10.51 14.41 14.21
CA LEU A 112 11.62 14.54 15.18
C LEU A 112 11.85 13.23 15.94
N LEU A 113 10.79 12.57 16.39
CA LEU A 113 10.89 11.27 17.04
C LEU A 113 11.47 10.22 16.11
N ARG A 114 11.09 10.22 14.81
CA ARG A 114 11.71 9.32 13.82
C ARG A 114 13.19 9.62 13.61
N CYS A 115 13.62 10.89 13.59
CA CYS A 115 15.05 11.22 13.55
C CYS A 115 15.81 10.56 14.71
N LEU A 116 15.26 10.65 15.93
CA LEU A 116 15.86 10.05 17.12
C LEU A 116 15.91 8.52 17.02
N LEU A 117 14.75 7.89 16.70
CA LEU A 117 14.64 6.43 16.61
C LEU A 117 15.52 5.85 15.51
N VAL A 118 15.62 6.50 14.35
CA VAL A 118 16.53 6.10 13.28
C VAL A 118 17.99 6.21 13.70
N GLY A 119 18.34 7.20 14.51
CA GLY A 119 19.67 7.29 15.12
C GLY A 119 19.96 6.09 16.02
N VAL A 120 18.97 5.63 16.81
CA VAL A 120 19.09 4.41 17.63
C VAL A 120 19.23 3.17 16.73
N VAL A 121 18.38 3.01 15.71
CA VAL A 121 18.46 1.90 14.75
C VAL A 121 19.85 1.85 14.07
N ALA A 122 20.37 3.01 13.64
CA ALA A 122 21.69 3.06 13.02
C ALA A 122 22.81 2.67 13.99
N LEU A 123 22.68 3.02 15.27
CA LEU A 123 23.62 2.58 16.32
C LEU A 123 23.49 1.08 16.56
N GLU A 124 22.27 0.54 16.64
CA GLU A 124 22.02 -0.92 16.77
C GLU A 124 22.65 -1.68 15.61
N ILE A 125 22.48 -1.21 14.36
CA ILE A 125 23.13 -1.81 13.18
C ILE A 125 24.66 -1.75 13.32
N ALA A 126 25.23 -0.60 13.67
CA ALA A 126 26.69 -0.42 13.76
C ALA A 126 27.32 -1.26 14.89
N THR A 127 26.56 -1.50 15.97
CA THR A 127 27.01 -2.31 17.13
C THR A 127 26.55 -3.77 17.06
N ARG A 128 25.91 -4.17 15.95
CA ARG A 128 25.41 -5.53 15.70
C ARG A 128 24.43 -6.03 16.74
N VAL A 129 23.56 -5.12 17.23
CA VAL A 129 22.45 -5.49 18.09
C VAL A 129 21.37 -6.14 17.22
N GLU A 130 21.12 -7.41 17.43
CA GLU A 130 20.15 -8.23 16.71
C GLU A 130 18.94 -8.61 17.59
N GLY A 131 17.92 -9.20 16.94
CA GLY A 131 16.77 -9.75 17.64
C GLY A 131 15.76 -8.70 18.11
N VAL A 132 15.15 -8.97 19.25
CA VAL A 132 13.98 -8.19 19.75
C VAL A 132 14.23 -6.69 19.89
N PRO A 133 15.37 -6.19 20.41
CA PRO A 133 15.61 -4.74 20.52
C PRO A 133 15.56 -4.05 19.16
N PHE A 134 16.30 -4.54 18.18
CA PHE A 134 16.35 -4.02 16.81
C PHE A 134 14.95 -3.97 16.16
N TYR A 135 14.21 -5.10 16.21
CA TYR A 135 12.86 -5.16 15.65
C TYR A 135 11.89 -4.23 16.39
N ALA A 136 12.00 -4.09 17.71
CA ALA A 136 11.16 -3.20 18.50
C ALA A 136 11.39 -1.73 18.12
N THR A 137 12.66 -1.31 17.94
CA THR A 137 13.00 0.06 17.54
C THR A 137 12.52 0.33 16.10
N ALA A 138 12.73 -0.59 15.18
CA ALA A 138 12.23 -0.50 13.80
C ALA A 138 10.69 -0.44 13.77
N LEU A 139 10.01 -1.24 14.62
CA LEU A 139 8.55 -1.20 14.80
C LEU A 139 8.09 0.17 15.30
N LEU A 140 8.79 0.80 16.23
CA LEU A 140 8.47 2.14 16.71
C LEU A 140 8.59 3.18 15.58
N VAL A 141 9.63 3.16 14.75
CA VAL A 141 9.78 4.07 13.61
C VAL A 141 8.58 3.95 12.66
N THR A 142 8.20 2.72 12.29
CA THR A 142 7.09 2.47 11.38
C THR A 142 5.73 2.81 12.01
N SER A 143 5.60 2.63 13.33
CA SER A 143 4.41 3.01 14.11
C SER A 143 4.21 4.52 14.11
N VAL A 144 5.26 5.28 14.36
CA VAL A 144 5.22 6.75 14.35
C VAL A 144 4.88 7.28 12.94
N ASN A 145 5.32 6.59 11.88
CA ASN A 145 4.95 6.94 10.51
C ASN A 145 3.43 6.87 10.29
N ARG A 146 2.71 5.98 10.97
CA ARG A 146 1.24 5.90 10.88
C ARG A 146 0.56 7.17 11.37
N PHE A 147 0.99 7.70 12.52
CA PHE A 147 0.48 8.96 13.04
C PHE A 147 0.77 10.12 12.07
N PHE A 148 1.98 10.15 11.50
CA PHE A 148 2.34 11.15 10.50
C PHE A 148 1.43 11.10 9.27
N LEU A 149 1.24 9.93 8.65
CA LEU A 149 0.41 9.78 7.45
C LEU A 149 -1.07 10.08 7.72
N ALA A 150 -1.59 9.69 8.87
CA ALA A 150 -2.95 10.00 9.27
C ALA A 150 -3.14 11.51 9.52
N ALA A 151 -2.21 12.17 10.21
CA ALA A 151 -2.21 13.61 10.39
C ALA A 151 -2.12 14.37 9.07
N GLN A 152 -1.27 13.91 8.14
CA GLN A 152 -1.12 14.44 6.79
C GLN A 152 -2.43 14.41 6.02
N SER A 153 -3.14 13.29 6.06
CA SER A 153 -4.43 13.12 5.39
C SER A 153 -5.53 13.98 6.03
N ALA A 154 -5.55 14.04 7.37
CA ALA A 154 -6.52 14.86 8.10
C ALA A 154 -6.28 16.37 7.90
N ALA A 155 -5.03 16.82 7.73
CA ALA A 155 -4.68 18.21 7.51
C ALA A 155 -5.05 18.73 6.10
N GLN A 156 -5.23 17.85 5.13
CA GLN A 156 -5.42 18.23 3.73
C GLN A 156 -6.64 19.12 3.45
N PRO A 157 -7.82 18.91 4.07
CA PRO A 157 -8.98 19.81 3.89
C PRO A 157 -8.77 21.24 4.33
N HIS A 158 -7.76 21.51 5.19
CA HIS A 158 -7.42 22.87 5.67
C HIS A 158 -6.56 23.67 4.68
N VAL A 159 -5.97 22.99 3.68
CA VAL A 159 -5.07 23.60 2.70
C VAL A 159 -5.55 23.48 1.26
N VAL A 160 -6.64 22.70 1.03
CA VAL A 160 -7.24 22.47 -0.29
C VAL A 160 -8.76 22.73 -0.20
N GLU A 161 -9.30 23.39 -1.20
CA GLU A 161 -10.77 23.63 -1.30
C GLU A 161 -11.53 22.31 -1.44
N PRO A 162 -12.76 22.22 -0.90
CA PRO A 162 -13.58 21.01 -0.95
C PRO A 162 -13.73 20.41 -2.35
N GLU A 163 -13.92 21.27 -3.37
CA GLU A 163 -14.12 20.85 -4.77
C GLU A 163 -12.85 20.21 -5.38
N ARG A 164 -11.68 20.45 -4.78
CA ARG A 164 -10.37 20.01 -5.27
C ARG A 164 -9.71 18.97 -4.37
N LEU A 165 -10.36 18.58 -3.28
CA LEU A 165 -9.82 17.59 -2.34
C LEU A 165 -9.46 16.26 -3.01
N VAL A 166 -10.28 15.78 -3.94
CA VAL A 166 -10.02 14.55 -4.69
C VAL A 166 -8.71 14.66 -5.48
N THR A 167 -8.51 15.81 -6.17
CA THR A 167 -7.28 16.06 -6.94
C THR A 167 -6.06 16.20 -6.02
N GLY A 168 -6.20 16.95 -4.92
CA GLY A 168 -5.16 17.13 -3.92
C GLY A 168 -4.76 15.80 -3.26
N ASN A 169 -5.74 14.96 -2.88
CA ASN A 169 -5.51 13.64 -2.32
C ASN A 169 -4.81 12.71 -3.32
N ALA A 170 -5.30 12.63 -4.55
CA ALA A 170 -4.70 11.80 -5.59
C ALA A 170 -3.25 12.21 -5.86
N LEU A 171 -2.98 13.52 -6.00
CA LEU A 171 -1.62 14.03 -6.19
C LEU A 171 -0.73 13.68 -4.99
N SER A 172 -1.20 13.98 -3.78
CA SER A 172 -0.44 13.80 -2.54
C SER A 172 -0.09 12.32 -2.31
N THR A 173 -1.05 11.40 -2.45
CA THR A 173 -0.82 9.97 -2.22
C THR A 173 0.06 9.34 -3.30
N THR A 174 -0.21 9.61 -4.57
CA THR A 174 0.57 9.06 -5.69
C THR A 174 2.01 9.53 -5.65
N SER A 175 2.22 10.86 -5.50
CA SER A 175 3.58 11.41 -5.43
C SER A 175 4.32 10.95 -4.17
N GLY A 176 3.60 10.72 -3.08
CA GLY A 176 4.17 10.13 -1.87
C GLY A 176 4.73 8.73 -2.12
N SER A 177 3.96 7.86 -2.80
CA SER A 177 4.44 6.52 -3.18
C SER A 177 5.65 6.61 -4.12
N VAL A 178 5.63 7.54 -5.08
CA VAL A 178 6.80 7.80 -5.95
C VAL A 178 8.00 8.27 -5.13
N ALA A 179 7.81 9.16 -4.15
CA ALA A 179 8.88 9.63 -3.28
C ALA A 179 9.50 8.48 -2.47
N THR A 180 8.68 7.54 -1.98
CA THR A 180 9.18 6.32 -1.31
C THR A 180 10.02 5.48 -2.27
N ALA A 181 9.55 5.26 -3.51
CA ALA A 181 10.31 4.52 -4.52
C ALA A 181 11.64 5.22 -4.89
N VAL A 182 11.63 6.56 -4.97
CA VAL A 182 12.86 7.36 -5.17
C VAL A 182 13.81 7.18 -3.99
N GLY A 183 13.31 7.18 -2.75
CA GLY A 183 14.10 6.92 -1.55
C GLY A 183 14.77 5.55 -1.57
N LEU A 184 14.02 4.49 -1.95
CA LEU A 184 14.58 3.15 -2.17
C LEU A 184 15.73 3.19 -3.20
N GLY A 185 15.51 3.86 -4.34
CA GLY A 185 16.54 4.02 -5.37
C GLY A 185 17.78 4.77 -4.87
N ILE A 186 17.61 5.84 -4.10
CA ILE A 186 18.71 6.58 -3.46
C ILE A 186 19.52 5.66 -2.54
N ALA A 187 18.87 4.84 -1.71
CA ALA A 187 19.55 3.89 -0.84
C ALA A 187 20.39 2.87 -1.62
N VAL A 188 19.86 2.35 -2.73
CA VAL A 188 20.60 1.42 -3.62
C VAL A 188 21.84 2.10 -4.20
N LEU A 189 21.74 3.37 -4.63
CA LEU A 189 22.87 4.14 -5.14
C LEU A 189 23.90 4.43 -4.03
N LEU A 190 23.43 4.86 -2.85
CA LEU A 190 24.33 5.10 -1.71
C LEU A 190 25.09 3.85 -1.32
N ARG A 191 24.48 2.68 -1.38
CA ARG A 191 25.12 1.40 -1.09
C ARG A 191 26.35 1.15 -1.96
N GLN A 192 26.34 1.58 -3.21
CA GLN A 192 27.51 1.44 -4.11
C GLN A 192 28.72 2.25 -3.61
N VAL A 193 28.46 3.34 -2.87
CA VAL A 193 29.51 4.23 -2.34
C VAL A 193 29.98 3.79 -0.94
N VAL A 194 29.02 3.43 -0.05
CA VAL A 194 29.34 3.13 1.36
C VAL A 194 29.64 1.66 1.62
N GLY A 195 29.39 0.77 0.64
CA GLY A 195 29.66 -0.67 0.76
C GLY A 195 28.51 -1.48 1.36
N ASN A 196 28.71 -2.79 1.49
CA ASN A 196 27.69 -3.79 1.82
C ASN A 196 27.70 -4.25 3.29
N GLY A 197 28.55 -3.67 4.15
CA GLY A 197 28.64 -4.03 5.57
C GLY A 197 27.67 -3.28 6.46
N ASP A 198 27.56 -3.69 7.72
CA ASP A 198 26.66 -3.07 8.72
C ASP A 198 26.88 -1.57 8.86
N GLY A 199 28.14 -1.12 8.84
CA GLY A 199 28.48 0.31 8.81
C GLY A 199 27.90 1.05 7.61
N GLY A 200 27.85 0.42 6.43
CA GLY A 200 27.22 0.97 5.23
C GLY A 200 25.71 1.11 5.39
N TYR A 201 25.03 0.09 5.90
CA TYR A 201 23.59 0.15 6.17
C TYR A 201 23.24 1.15 7.26
N ALA A 202 24.06 1.26 8.32
CA ALA A 202 23.90 2.27 9.36
C ALA A 202 24.00 3.70 8.79
N LEU A 203 24.99 3.96 7.92
CA LEU A 203 25.14 5.25 7.24
C LEU A 203 23.95 5.55 6.31
N ILE A 204 23.46 4.57 5.57
CA ILE A 204 22.25 4.74 4.74
C ILE A 204 21.06 5.09 5.62
N ALA A 205 20.84 4.37 6.73
CA ALA A 205 19.78 4.72 7.69
C ALA A 205 19.88 6.15 8.17
N LEU A 206 21.08 6.62 8.58
CA LEU A 206 21.32 7.98 9.04
C LEU A 206 20.98 9.04 7.98
N THR A 207 21.16 8.76 6.67
CA THR A 207 20.79 9.73 5.62
C THR A 207 19.29 10.02 5.60
N SER A 208 18.44 9.10 6.06
CA SER A 208 17.00 9.34 6.15
C SER A 208 16.64 10.44 7.17
N ILE A 209 17.49 10.72 8.15
CA ILE A 209 17.32 11.82 9.12
C ILE A 209 17.23 13.16 8.40
N LEU A 210 17.96 13.35 7.30
CA LEU A 210 17.89 14.58 6.51
C LEU A 210 16.48 14.81 5.95
N GLY A 211 15.83 13.76 5.46
CA GLY A 211 14.47 13.86 4.93
C GLY A 211 13.42 14.06 6.03
N TYR A 212 13.52 13.35 7.15
CA TYR A 212 12.64 13.56 8.32
C TYR A 212 12.85 14.93 8.94
N GLY A 213 14.09 15.39 9.10
CA GLY A 213 14.42 16.74 9.60
C GLY A 213 13.87 17.85 8.69
N SER A 214 14.01 17.68 7.36
CA SER A 214 13.44 18.60 6.38
C SER A 214 11.91 18.64 6.49
N SER A 215 11.26 17.48 6.66
CA SER A 215 9.82 17.37 6.87
C SER A 215 9.38 18.08 8.15
N ALA A 216 10.11 17.86 9.27
CA ALA A 216 9.85 18.54 10.54
C ALA A 216 10.01 20.07 10.41
N PHE A 217 11.03 20.53 9.70
CA PHE A 217 11.25 21.95 9.43
C PHE A 217 10.11 22.58 8.63
N LEU A 218 9.63 21.90 7.60
CA LEU A 218 8.48 22.36 6.82
C LEU A 218 7.20 22.39 7.68
N ALA A 219 6.96 21.35 8.50
CA ALA A 219 5.84 21.28 9.41
C ALA A 219 5.84 22.41 10.46
N ARG A 220 7.01 22.81 10.96
CA ARG A 220 7.16 23.93 11.89
C ARG A 220 6.72 25.29 11.32
N ARG A 221 6.71 25.42 9.99
CA ARG A 221 6.30 26.68 9.31
C ARG A 221 4.80 26.93 9.29
N PHE A 222 3.98 25.98 9.72
CA PHE A 222 2.55 26.17 9.92
C PHE A 222 2.27 26.74 11.30
N ALA A 223 1.26 27.60 11.41
CA ALA A 223 0.72 27.97 12.71
C ALA A 223 0.13 26.74 13.43
N PRO A 224 0.19 26.66 14.75
CA PRO A 224 -0.22 25.45 15.50
C PRO A 224 -1.65 24.99 15.21
N ASP A 225 -2.57 25.92 14.97
CA ASP A 225 -4.01 25.74 14.72
C ASP A 225 -4.38 25.68 13.24
N GLN A 226 -3.46 26.04 12.34
CA GLN A 226 -3.73 26.17 10.89
C GLN A 226 -4.19 24.88 10.21
N LEU A 227 -3.79 23.73 10.73
CA LEU A 227 -4.10 22.41 10.15
C LEU A 227 -5.22 21.68 10.89
N GLY A 228 -5.84 22.34 11.87
CA GLY A 228 -6.90 21.78 12.71
C GLY A 228 -6.37 20.86 13.83
N PRO A 229 -7.30 20.23 14.58
CA PRO A 229 -8.75 20.26 14.42
C PRO A 229 -9.37 21.59 14.85
N ASP A 230 -10.43 22.04 14.17
CA ASP A 230 -11.08 23.32 14.40
C ASP A 230 -11.75 23.41 15.79
N ASP A 231 -12.13 22.29 16.37
CA ASP A 231 -12.84 22.19 17.66
C ASP A 231 -12.24 21.07 18.54
N VAL A 232 -11.15 21.37 19.22
CA VAL A 232 -10.51 20.42 20.17
C VAL A 232 -11.44 20.06 21.35
N ARG A 233 -12.48 20.87 21.60
CA ARG A 233 -13.39 20.71 22.77
C ARG A 233 -14.65 19.88 22.50
N ARG A 234 -15.04 19.65 21.23
CA ARG A 234 -16.29 18.96 20.87
C ARG A 234 -16.16 17.48 20.52
N SER A 235 -14.97 16.98 20.35
CA SER A 235 -14.80 15.54 20.08
C SER A 235 -15.30 14.74 21.30
N ARG A 236 -16.42 14.02 21.12
CA ARG A 236 -16.89 12.98 22.06
C ARG A 236 -15.66 12.13 22.39
N ARG A 237 -15.46 11.82 23.68
CA ARG A 237 -14.40 10.92 24.13
C ARG A 237 -14.60 9.52 23.54
N GLU A 238 -14.27 9.34 22.28
CA GLU A 238 -14.16 8.00 21.73
C GLU A 238 -12.99 7.31 22.42
N THR A 239 -13.29 6.22 23.07
CA THR A 239 -12.31 5.40 23.77
C THR A 239 -11.74 4.37 22.79
N VAL A 240 -10.60 3.76 23.12
CA VAL A 240 -10.05 2.59 22.39
C VAL A 240 -11.14 1.53 22.19
N LEU A 241 -12.03 1.37 23.18
CA LEU A 241 -13.16 0.46 23.11
C LEU A 241 -14.19 0.85 22.03
N ASP A 242 -14.41 2.14 21.81
CA ASP A 242 -15.35 2.60 20.79
C ASP A 242 -14.79 2.38 19.36
N VAL A 243 -13.47 2.50 19.18
CA VAL A 243 -12.80 2.13 17.92
C VAL A 243 -12.91 0.62 17.69
N ALA A 244 -12.64 -0.20 18.71
CA ALA A 244 -12.79 -1.65 18.61
C ALA A 244 -14.24 -2.05 18.29
N ARG A 245 -15.22 -1.43 18.95
CA ARG A 245 -16.65 -1.61 18.63
C ARG A 245 -16.97 -1.16 17.21
N GLY A 246 -16.34 -0.07 16.73
CA GLY A 246 -16.47 0.42 15.37
C GLY A 246 -15.98 -0.58 14.32
N LEU A 247 -14.84 -1.25 14.56
CA LEU A 247 -14.32 -2.33 13.70
C LEU A 247 -15.27 -3.53 13.68
N VAL A 248 -15.78 -3.95 14.85
CA VAL A 248 -16.76 -5.05 14.94
C VAL A 248 -18.07 -4.67 14.22
N ALA A 249 -18.54 -3.44 14.39
CA ALA A 249 -19.72 -2.95 13.66
C ALA A 249 -19.49 -2.92 12.15
N GLY A 250 -18.31 -2.50 11.70
CA GLY A 250 -17.91 -2.56 10.29
C GLY A 250 -17.87 -3.98 9.74
N ALA A 251 -17.29 -4.92 10.48
CA ALA A 251 -17.24 -6.34 10.13
C ALA A 251 -18.65 -6.95 10.03
N ARG A 252 -19.54 -6.64 11.00
CA ARG A 252 -20.93 -7.09 10.99
C ARG A 252 -21.69 -6.54 9.80
N HIS A 253 -21.53 -5.25 9.50
CA HIS A 253 -22.13 -4.60 8.35
C HIS A 253 -21.67 -5.21 7.01
N VAL A 254 -20.39 -5.60 6.90
CA VAL A 254 -19.85 -6.36 5.77
C VAL A 254 -20.50 -7.74 5.69
N ALA A 255 -20.63 -8.48 6.79
CA ALA A 255 -21.21 -9.82 6.82
C ALA A 255 -22.66 -9.85 6.31
N GLU A 256 -23.43 -8.78 6.55
CA GLU A 256 -24.80 -8.60 6.08
C GLU A 256 -24.85 -8.37 4.55
N ARG A 257 -23.77 -7.82 3.94
CA ARG A 257 -23.66 -7.53 2.50
C ARG A 257 -22.82 -8.57 1.78
N ARG A 258 -23.43 -9.66 1.38
CA ARG A 258 -22.76 -10.86 0.78
C ARG A 258 -21.81 -10.53 -0.38
N GLU A 259 -22.07 -9.48 -1.16
CA GLU A 259 -21.19 -9.08 -2.26
C GLU A 259 -19.89 -8.46 -1.74
N VAL A 260 -20.01 -7.52 -0.82
CA VAL A 260 -18.85 -6.91 -0.17
C VAL A 260 -18.07 -7.96 0.62
N ALA A 261 -18.78 -8.81 1.39
CA ALA A 261 -18.15 -9.90 2.16
C ALA A 261 -17.32 -10.84 1.29
N SER A 262 -17.90 -11.29 0.15
CA SER A 262 -17.17 -12.20 -0.76
C SER A 262 -16.00 -11.50 -1.47
N ALA A 263 -16.12 -10.22 -1.80
CA ALA A 263 -15.04 -9.45 -2.41
C ALA A 263 -13.88 -9.22 -1.42
N LEU A 264 -14.21 -8.89 -0.15
CA LEU A 264 -13.22 -8.74 0.91
C LEU A 264 -12.56 -10.07 1.28
N ALA A 265 -13.31 -11.18 1.33
CA ALA A 265 -12.75 -12.52 1.52
C ALA A 265 -11.79 -12.89 0.39
N ALA A 266 -12.17 -12.62 -0.86
CA ALA A 266 -11.34 -12.93 -2.02
C ALA A 266 -10.04 -12.10 -2.06
N ILE A 267 -10.10 -10.80 -1.73
CA ILE A 267 -8.89 -9.98 -1.68
C ILE A 267 -8.01 -10.31 -0.46
N GLY A 268 -8.61 -10.73 0.66
CA GLY A 268 -7.87 -11.26 1.80
C GLY A 268 -7.11 -12.54 1.45
N ALA A 269 -7.78 -13.49 0.79
CA ALA A 269 -7.16 -14.71 0.29
C ALA A 269 -6.03 -14.41 -0.72
N HIS A 270 -6.27 -13.50 -1.69
CA HIS A 270 -5.23 -13.02 -2.59
C HIS A 270 -4.03 -12.47 -1.82
N ARG A 271 -4.28 -11.61 -0.81
CA ARG A 271 -3.21 -11.00 -0.02
C ARG A 271 -2.37 -12.02 0.74
N PHE A 272 -3.02 -13.08 1.23
CA PHE A 272 -2.35 -14.19 1.88
C PHE A 272 -1.42 -14.95 0.92
N PHE A 273 -1.92 -15.40 -0.23
CA PHE A 273 -1.11 -16.13 -1.21
C PHE A 273 -0.02 -15.26 -1.82
N TYR A 274 -0.32 -13.99 -2.13
CA TYR A 274 0.66 -13.01 -2.57
C TYR A 274 1.78 -12.80 -1.55
N GLY A 275 1.46 -12.82 -0.25
CA GLY A 275 2.45 -12.74 0.82
C GLY A 275 3.41 -13.93 0.81
N ILE A 276 2.90 -15.15 0.66
CA ILE A 276 3.73 -16.36 0.55
C ILE A 276 4.66 -16.27 -0.67
N SER A 277 4.11 -15.93 -1.86
CA SER A 277 4.92 -15.76 -3.09
C SER A 277 5.99 -14.68 -2.92
N THR A 278 5.67 -13.57 -2.27
CA THR A 278 6.62 -12.48 -2.00
C THR A 278 7.80 -12.98 -1.18
N ILE A 279 7.55 -13.72 -0.09
CA ILE A 279 8.60 -14.24 0.79
C ILE A 279 9.41 -15.34 0.08
N SER A 280 8.74 -16.20 -0.68
CA SER A 280 9.42 -17.21 -1.51
C SER A 280 10.38 -16.57 -2.51
N ILE A 281 9.94 -15.54 -3.25
CA ILE A 281 10.78 -14.79 -4.19
C ILE A 281 11.97 -14.14 -3.45
N LEU A 282 11.74 -13.58 -2.28
CA LEU A 282 12.78 -12.96 -1.48
C LEU A 282 13.88 -13.94 -1.07
N LEU A 283 13.50 -15.15 -0.61
CA LEU A 283 14.42 -16.24 -0.28
C LEU A 283 15.15 -16.75 -1.52
N LEU A 284 14.45 -16.91 -2.67
CA LEU A 284 15.05 -17.35 -3.93
C LEU A 284 16.16 -16.39 -4.38
N TYR A 285 15.89 -15.07 -4.35
CA TYR A 285 16.88 -14.06 -4.75
C TYR A 285 18.06 -13.97 -3.78
N ARG A 286 17.85 -14.30 -2.52
CA ARG A 286 18.90 -14.29 -1.51
C ARG A 286 19.77 -15.55 -1.55
N ASN A 287 19.13 -16.74 -1.62
CA ASN A 287 19.78 -18.01 -1.27
C ASN A 287 19.87 -19.01 -2.43
N TYR A 288 19.20 -18.77 -3.56
CA TYR A 288 19.08 -19.74 -4.65
C TYR A 288 19.56 -19.23 -6.00
N PHE A 289 19.17 -18.01 -6.40
CA PHE A 289 19.56 -17.48 -7.71
C PHE A 289 20.97 -16.92 -7.71
N THR A 290 21.63 -17.06 -8.87
CA THR A 290 22.89 -16.43 -9.25
C THR A 290 22.63 -15.46 -10.42
N ASP A 291 23.56 -14.53 -10.64
CA ASP A 291 23.45 -13.60 -11.77
C ASP A 291 23.45 -14.35 -13.10
N ASP A 292 22.53 -13.96 -13.99
CA ASP A 292 22.39 -14.50 -15.35
C ASP A 292 22.17 -13.37 -16.36
N GLY A 293 23.21 -12.94 -17.00
CA GLY A 293 23.20 -11.84 -17.96
C GLY A 293 22.69 -10.53 -17.36
N ILE A 294 21.53 -10.07 -17.82
CA ILE A 294 20.87 -8.85 -17.32
C ILE A 294 20.06 -9.09 -16.05
N PHE A 295 19.80 -10.35 -15.70
CA PHE A 295 19.06 -10.76 -14.51
C PHE A 295 20.01 -10.87 -13.35
N GLN A 296 19.84 -10.02 -12.35
CA GLN A 296 20.70 -9.96 -11.19
C GLN A 296 20.08 -10.69 -10.00
N ALA A 297 20.90 -11.35 -9.21
CA ALA A 297 20.51 -11.95 -7.94
C ALA A 297 20.58 -10.90 -6.79
N GLY A 298 20.25 -11.31 -5.60
CA GLY A 298 20.36 -10.49 -4.40
C GLY A 298 19.49 -9.23 -4.45
N LEU A 299 19.99 -8.15 -3.82
CA LEU A 299 19.23 -6.89 -3.67
C LEU A 299 18.95 -6.19 -5.02
N ALA A 300 19.88 -6.25 -5.94
CA ALA A 300 19.72 -5.64 -7.26
C ALA A 300 18.60 -6.34 -8.06
N GLY A 301 18.55 -7.66 -8.01
CA GLY A 301 17.49 -8.44 -8.63
C GLY A 301 16.13 -8.23 -7.97
N LEU A 302 16.07 -8.09 -6.65
CA LEU A 302 14.84 -7.66 -5.98
C LEU A 302 14.39 -6.27 -6.44
N GLY A 303 15.31 -5.35 -6.72
CA GLY A 303 15.01 -4.07 -7.35
C GLY A 303 14.32 -4.24 -8.71
N GLN A 304 14.78 -5.19 -9.53
CA GLN A 304 14.14 -5.54 -10.81
C GLN A 304 12.73 -6.11 -10.60
N VAL A 305 12.52 -6.99 -9.62
CA VAL A 305 11.20 -7.54 -9.25
C VAL A 305 10.25 -6.44 -8.82
N PHE A 306 10.70 -5.52 -7.96
CA PHE A 306 9.87 -4.38 -7.54
C PHE A 306 9.52 -3.45 -8.71
N ALA A 307 10.45 -3.20 -9.62
CA ALA A 307 10.21 -2.41 -10.83
C ALA A 307 9.18 -3.09 -11.75
N ALA A 308 9.29 -4.41 -11.96
CA ALA A 308 8.33 -5.19 -12.73
C ALA A 308 6.92 -5.17 -12.09
N THR A 309 6.85 -5.36 -10.77
CA THR A 309 5.58 -5.28 -10.02
C THR A 309 4.95 -3.89 -10.12
N ALA A 310 5.75 -2.82 -10.00
CA ALA A 310 5.29 -1.44 -10.15
C ALA A 310 4.77 -1.17 -11.56
N ALA A 311 5.45 -1.66 -12.59
CA ALA A 311 4.99 -1.58 -13.97
C ALA A 311 3.64 -2.29 -14.15
N GLY A 312 3.49 -3.50 -13.58
CA GLY A 312 2.22 -4.24 -13.56
C GLY A 312 1.10 -3.46 -12.88
N THR A 313 1.38 -2.80 -11.76
CA THR A 313 0.44 -1.92 -11.04
C THR A 313 -0.04 -0.76 -11.91
N LEU A 314 0.86 -0.10 -12.65
CA LEU A 314 0.53 1.00 -13.57
C LEU A 314 -0.32 0.49 -14.75
N ILE A 315 0.05 -0.66 -15.34
CA ILE A 315 -0.71 -1.30 -16.40
C ILE A 315 -2.13 -1.63 -15.92
N ALA A 316 -2.28 -2.21 -14.72
CA ALA A 316 -3.58 -2.51 -14.14
C ALA A 316 -4.46 -1.28 -14.00
N ALA A 317 -3.90 -0.18 -13.51
CA ALA A 317 -4.63 1.09 -13.37
C ALA A 317 -5.15 1.61 -14.74
N ALA A 318 -4.38 1.40 -15.80
CA ALA A 318 -4.75 1.82 -17.15
C ALA A 318 -5.84 0.89 -17.78
N ILE A 319 -5.70 -0.44 -17.62
CA ILE A 319 -6.57 -1.40 -18.32
C ILE A 319 -7.86 -1.72 -17.56
N THR A 320 -7.85 -1.69 -16.20
CA THR A 320 -9.01 -2.08 -15.36
C THR A 320 -10.29 -1.31 -15.72
N PRO A 321 -10.30 0.02 -15.94
CA PRO A 321 -11.53 0.71 -16.31
C PRO A 321 -12.14 0.23 -17.64
N ALA A 322 -11.29 -0.14 -18.60
CA ALA A 322 -11.73 -0.65 -19.90
C ALA A 322 -12.25 -2.09 -19.78
N ALA A 323 -11.57 -2.93 -19.02
CA ALA A 323 -11.99 -4.31 -18.75
C ALA A 323 -13.33 -4.35 -18.00
N VAL A 324 -13.48 -3.54 -16.94
CA VAL A 324 -14.71 -3.46 -16.16
C VAL A 324 -15.91 -2.99 -17.01
N ARG A 325 -15.71 -2.04 -17.94
CA ARG A 325 -16.77 -1.64 -18.86
C ARG A 325 -17.22 -2.74 -19.82
N ARG A 326 -16.31 -3.67 -20.20
CA ARG A 326 -16.61 -4.74 -21.17
C ARG A 326 -17.21 -5.97 -20.51
N ILE A 327 -16.64 -6.41 -19.38
CA ILE A 327 -16.98 -7.72 -18.77
C ILE A 327 -17.52 -7.60 -17.35
N GLY A 328 -17.56 -6.39 -16.77
CA GLY A 328 -18.02 -6.15 -15.40
C GLY A 328 -16.94 -6.40 -14.33
N LYS A 329 -17.13 -5.79 -13.15
CA LYS A 329 -16.18 -5.86 -12.02
C LYS A 329 -15.95 -7.28 -11.53
N ASN A 330 -17.04 -8.03 -11.34
CA ASN A 330 -16.98 -9.37 -10.76
C ASN A 330 -16.28 -10.38 -11.69
N ALA A 331 -16.54 -10.33 -13.01
CA ALA A 331 -15.85 -11.16 -13.98
C ALA A 331 -14.37 -10.79 -14.09
N TRP A 332 -14.04 -9.50 -14.01
CA TRP A 332 -12.65 -9.02 -14.02
C TRP A 332 -11.88 -9.53 -12.80
N ILE A 333 -12.44 -9.41 -11.57
CA ILE A 333 -11.83 -9.96 -10.34
C ILE A 333 -11.59 -11.46 -10.46
N THR A 334 -12.59 -12.23 -10.92
CA THR A 334 -12.46 -13.68 -11.11
C THR A 334 -11.35 -14.02 -12.10
N GLY A 335 -11.30 -13.30 -13.24
CA GLY A 335 -10.27 -13.47 -14.26
C GLY A 335 -8.86 -13.15 -13.76
N LEU A 336 -8.72 -12.11 -12.93
CA LEU A 336 -7.44 -11.76 -12.33
C LEU A 336 -6.91 -12.83 -11.37
N PHE A 337 -7.77 -13.43 -10.54
CA PHE A 337 -7.32 -14.53 -9.66
C PHE A 337 -7.02 -15.81 -10.42
N ALA A 338 -7.76 -16.11 -11.51
CA ALA A 338 -7.41 -17.18 -12.42
C ALA A 338 -6.07 -16.94 -13.13
N LEU A 339 -5.81 -15.69 -13.52
CA LEU A 339 -4.50 -15.27 -14.06
C LEU A 339 -3.38 -15.47 -13.03
N ALA A 340 -3.62 -15.15 -11.76
CA ALA A 340 -2.62 -15.38 -10.70
C ALA A 340 -2.28 -16.87 -10.57
N ALA A 341 -3.30 -17.75 -10.53
CA ALA A 341 -3.08 -19.19 -10.47
C ALA A 341 -2.24 -19.71 -11.66
N LEU A 342 -2.55 -19.22 -12.87
CA LEU A 342 -1.80 -19.58 -14.07
C LEU A 342 -0.37 -19.03 -14.04
N THR A 343 -0.20 -17.80 -13.56
CA THR A 343 1.13 -17.15 -13.43
C THR A 343 2.05 -17.96 -12.52
N GLU A 344 1.55 -18.41 -11.37
CA GLU A 344 2.33 -19.23 -10.42
C GLU A 344 2.78 -20.55 -11.07
N ILE A 345 1.93 -21.21 -11.85
CA ILE A 345 2.31 -22.46 -12.55
C ILE A 345 3.30 -22.16 -13.67
N VAL A 346 2.97 -21.26 -14.60
CA VAL A 346 3.74 -21.07 -15.83
C VAL A 346 5.12 -20.46 -15.56
N PHE A 347 5.19 -19.49 -14.67
CA PHE A 347 6.41 -18.75 -14.40
C PHE A 347 7.11 -19.14 -13.10
N GLY A 348 6.39 -19.74 -12.14
CA GLY A 348 6.96 -20.22 -10.89
C GLY A 348 7.59 -21.62 -11.02
N LEU A 349 6.98 -22.53 -11.81
CA LEU A 349 7.43 -23.92 -11.91
C LEU A 349 8.88 -24.10 -12.40
N PRO A 350 9.40 -23.33 -13.37
CA PRO A 350 10.78 -23.47 -13.82
C PRO A 350 11.80 -23.13 -12.73
N TYR A 351 11.49 -22.27 -11.77
CA TYR A 351 12.43 -21.72 -10.78
C TYR A 351 13.67 -21.12 -11.42
N GLU A 352 13.48 -20.36 -12.48
CA GLU A 352 14.51 -19.64 -13.22
C GLU A 352 14.39 -18.13 -12.95
N ILE A 353 15.52 -17.46 -12.79
CA ILE A 353 15.56 -16.02 -12.49
C ILE A 353 14.83 -15.19 -13.58
N GLN A 354 14.92 -15.63 -14.84
CA GLN A 354 14.32 -14.98 -16.00
C GLN A 354 12.79 -14.99 -15.96
N THR A 355 12.17 -16.03 -15.37
CA THR A 355 10.71 -16.18 -15.32
C THR A 355 10.07 -15.38 -14.20
N ILE A 356 10.85 -14.95 -13.19
CA ILE A 356 10.32 -14.20 -12.04
C ILE A 356 9.86 -12.78 -12.42
N LEU A 357 10.56 -12.10 -13.34
CA LEU A 357 10.17 -10.74 -13.71
C LEU A 357 8.79 -10.67 -14.40
N PRO A 358 8.48 -11.51 -15.43
CA PRO A 358 7.12 -11.56 -15.97
C PRO A 358 6.08 -12.03 -14.94
N ALA A 359 6.41 -12.95 -14.02
CA ALA A 359 5.53 -13.30 -12.91
C ALA A 359 5.21 -12.09 -12.02
N ALA A 360 6.22 -11.34 -11.61
CA ALA A 360 6.08 -10.15 -10.77
C ALA A 360 5.21 -9.07 -11.44
N LEU A 361 5.40 -8.85 -12.74
CA LEU A 361 4.58 -7.93 -13.53
C LEU A 361 3.11 -8.37 -13.54
N LEU A 362 2.83 -9.63 -13.83
CA LEU A 362 1.46 -10.17 -13.87
C LEU A 362 0.81 -10.15 -12.49
N LEU A 363 1.52 -10.54 -11.43
CA LEU A 363 1.02 -10.47 -10.06
C LEU A 363 0.77 -9.01 -9.62
N GLY A 364 1.57 -8.05 -10.08
CA GLY A 364 1.31 -6.62 -9.92
C GLY A 364 0.00 -6.17 -10.57
N ILE A 365 -0.30 -6.67 -11.78
CA ILE A 365 -1.59 -6.44 -12.46
C ILE A 365 -2.74 -7.03 -11.64
N VAL A 366 -2.61 -8.26 -11.15
CA VAL A 366 -3.64 -8.92 -10.34
C VAL A 366 -3.89 -8.15 -9.05
N ALA A 367 -2.84 -7.79 -8.33
CA ALA A 367 -2.95 -7.08 -7.05
C ALA A 367 -3.67 -5.74 -7.18
N GLN A 368 -3.25 -4.90 -8.11
CA GLN A 368 -3.84 -3.58 -8.29
C GLN A 368 -5.21 -3.62 -8.96
N GLY A 369 -5.38 -4.47 -9.97
CA GLY A 369 -6.66 -4.60 -10.68
C GLY A 369 -7.77 -5.10 -9.76
N SER A 370 -7.50 -6.11 -8.93
CA SER A 370 -8.46 -6.62 -7.94
C SER A 370 -8.76 -5.56 -6.87
N LYS A 371 -7.74 -4.87 -6.36
CA LYS A 371 -7.90 -3.80 -5.36
C LYS A 371 -8.80 -2.68 -5.87
N ILE A 372 -8.57 -2.17 -7.08
CA ILE A 372 -9.42 -1.11 -7.68
C ILE A 372 -10.89 -1.54 -7.72
N CYS A 373 -11.16 -2.78 -8.11
CA CYS A 373 -12.53 -3.28 -8.20
C CYS A 373 -13.18 -3.49 -6.83
N VAL A 374 -12.44 -4.03 -5.85
CA VAL A 374 -12.94 -4.25 -4.49
C VAL A 374 -13.19 -2.91 -3.79
N ASP A 375 -12.26 -1.95 -3.88
CA ASP A 375 -12.44 -0.59 -3.34
C ASP A 375 -13.71 0.05 -3.92
N THR A 376 -13.95 -0.11 -5.23
CA THR A 376 -15.16 0.41 -5.89
C THR A 376 -16.43 -0.29 -5.39
N LEU A 377 -16.41 -1.61 -5.23
CA LEU A 377 -17.56 -2.37 -4.69
C LEU A 377 -17.92 -1.93 -3.27
N VAL A 378 -16.91 -1.71 -2.42
CA VAL A 378 -17.11 -1.18 -1.06
C VAL A 378 -17.72 0.22 -1.11
N GLN A 379 -17.21 1.12 -1.97
CA GLN A 379 -17.70 2.48 -2.09
C GLN A 379 -19.14 2.56 -2.61
N GLU A 380 -19.54 1.65 -3.50
CA GLU A 380 -20.88 1.64 -4.09
C GLU A 380 -21.94 0.99 -3.20
N GLN A 381 -21.55 0.01 -2.38
CA GLN A 381 -22.54 -0.82 -1.66
C GLN A 381 -22.58 -0.57 -0.15
N VAL A 382 -21.62 0.19 0.38
CA VAL A 382 -21.57 0.53 1.79
C VAL A 382 -22.08 1.96 1.99
N GLU A 383 -23.04 2.11 2.90
CA GLU A 383 -23.59 3.41 3.31
C GLU A 383 -22.51 4.33 3.87
N ASP A 384 -22.65 5.64 3.65
CA ASP A 384 -21.68 6.65 4.04
C ASP A 384 -21.31 6.58 5.53
N ASP A 385 -22.27 6.35 6.41
CA ASP A 385 -22.10 6.27 7.87
C ASP A 385 -21.23 5.07 8.31
N TYR A 386 -21.14 4.02 7.49
CA TYR A 386 -20.36 2.83 7.76
C TYR A 386 -19.09 2.73 6.93
N ARG A 387 -18.93 3.57 5.90
CA ARG A 387 -17.84 3.46 4.92
C ARG A 387 -16.47 3.54 5.59
N GLY A 388 -16.25 4.47 6.51
CA GLY A 388 -15.00 4.60 7.24
C GLY A 388 -14.67 3.36 8.08
N ARG A 389 -15.67 2.79 8.78
CA ARG A 389 -15.51 1.58 9.60
C ARG A 389 -15.21 0.35 8.74
N VAL A 390 -15.87 0.23 7.59
CA VAL A 390 -15.66 -0.88 6.64
C VAL A 390 -14.26 -0.78 6.00
N PHE A 391 -13.80 0.42 5.61
CA PHE A 391 -12.44 0.58 5.11
C PHE A 391 -11.38 0.32 6.18
N SER A 392 -11.61 0.72 7.43
CA SER A 392 -10.72 0.40 8.54
C SER A 392 -10.63 -1.12 8.79
N PHE A 393 -11.78 -1.82 8.76
CA PHE A 393 -11.81 -3.29 8.80
C PHE A 393 -11.08 -3.92 7.61
N TYR A 394 -11.29 -3.42 6.40
CA TYR A 394 -10.63 -3.88 5.19
C TYR A 394 -9.11 -3.71 5.27
N ASP A 395 -8.63 -2.55 5.68
CA ASP A 395 -7.19 -2.29 5.83
C ASP A 395 -6.57 -3.21 6.89
N THR A 396 -7.27 -3.46 8.00
CA THR A 396 -6.84 -4.42 9.01
C THR A 396 -6.76 -5.83 8.44
N LEU A 397 -7.82 -6.29 7.76
CA LEU A 397 -7.86 -7.59 7.10
C LEU A 397 -6.70 -7.75 6.11
N PHE A 398 -6.47 -6.74 5.28
CA PHE A 398 -5.44 -6.73 4.24
C PHE A 398 -4.02 -6.88 4.80
N ASN A 399 -3.74 -6.27 5.96
CA ASN A 399 -2.42 -6.34 6.59
C ASN A 399 -2.27 -7.62 7.45
N VAL A 400 -3.30 -7.99 8.20
CA VAL A 400 -3.28 -9.21 9.03
C VAL A 400 -3.11 -10.46 8.17
N THR A 401 -3.77 -10.54 7.03
CA THR A 401 -3.62 -11.68 6.11
C THR A 401 -2.21 -11.79 5.53
N PHE A 402 -1.53 -10.67 5.26
CA PHE A 402 -0.14 -10.70 4.81
C PHE A 402 0.81 -11.12 5.95
N VAL A 403 0.60 -10.64 7.17
CA VAL A 403 1.38 -11.08 8.34
C VAL A 403 1.17 -12.57 8.59
N ALA A 404 -0.07 -13.06 8.51
CA ALA A 404 -0.36 -14.49 8.60
C ALA A 404 0.36 -15.31 7.52
N ALA A 405 0.42 -14.78 6.29
CA ALA A 405 1.21 -15.38 5.21
C ALA A 405 2.69 -15.44 5.56
N ALA A 406 3.25 -14.38 6.14
CA ALA A 406 4.64 -14.34 6.56
C ALA A 406 4.95 -15.39 7.64
N VAL A 407 4.05 -15.53 8.63
CA VAL A 407 4.17 -16.56 9.66
C VAL A 407 4.13 -17.97 9.05
N VAL A 408 3.16 -18.24 8.17
CA VAL A 408 3.05 -19.54 7.48
C VAL A 408 4.28 -19.81 6.63
N ALA A 409 4.77 -18.81 5.91
CA ALA A 409 5.99 -18.91 5.10
C ALA A 409 7.22 -19.25 5.96
N ALA A 410 7.34 -18.64 7.16
CA ALA A 410 8.42 -18.89 8.09
C ALA A 410 8.51 -20.37 8.53
N PHE A 411 7.37 -21.04 8.69
CA PHE A 411 7.33 -22.43 9.12
C PHE A 411 7.42 -23.44 7.98
N LEU A 412 7.00 -23.07 6.77
CA LEU A 412 6.79 -24.02 5.68
C LEU A 412 7.78 -23.86 4.51
N LEU A 413 8.43 -22.69 4.37
CA LEU A 413 9.40 -22.48 3.30
C LEU A 413 10.79 -22.97 3.72
N PRO A 414 11.52 -23.66 2.84
CA PRO A 414 12.94 -23.96 3.05
C PRO A 414 13.77 -22.67 2.94
N VAL A 415 14.98 -22.68 3.49
CA VAL A 415 15.92 -21.54 3.43
C VAL A 415 16.19 -21.07 2.00
N SER A 416 16.19 -21.98 1.03
CA SER A 416 16.38 -21.65 -0.40
C SER A 416 15.17 -20.94 -1.01
N GLY A 417 13.99 -20.98 -0.39
CA GLY A 417 12.73 -20.50 -0.95
C GLY A 417 12.13 -21.40 -2.03
N LYS A 418 12.84 -22.44 -2.50
CA LYS A 418 12.40 -23.33 -3.57
C LYS A 418 11.59 -24.50 -3.02
N THR A 419 10.30 -24.55 -3.32
CA THR A 419 9.43 -25.67 -2.93
C THR A 419 8.24 -25.80 -3.87
N TYR A 420 8.17 -26.93 -4.58
CA TYR A 420 7.05 -27.24 -5.49
C TYR A 420 5.73 -27.44 -4.74
N VAL A 421 5.78 -27.92 -3.50
CA VAL A 421 4.57 -28.11 -2.68
C VAL A 421 3.92 -26.76 -2.38
N MET A 422 4.72 -25.76 -1.96
CA MET A 422 4.17 -24.45 -1.65
C MET A 422 3.70 -23.72 -2.91
N LEU A 423 4.41 -23.87 -4.03
CA LEU A 423 3.97 -23.34 -5.32
C LEU A 423 2.60 -23.93 -5.72
N ALA A 424 2.41 -25.24 -5.55
CA ALA A 424 1.14 -25.90 -5.81
C ALA A 424 0.02 -25.40 -4.86
N VAL A 425 0.34 -25.21 -3.57
CA VAL A 425 -0.60 -24.67 -2.57
C VAL A 425 -1.03 -23.25 -2.93
N VAL A 426 -0.10 -22.38 -3.31
CA VAL A 426 -0.39 -20.99 -3.71
C VAL A 426 -1.22 -20.96 -4.98
N SER A 427 -0.83 -21.72 -6.00
CA SER A 427 -1.58 -21.80 -7.27
C SER A 427 -3.00 -22.36 -7.07
N ALA A 428 -3.14 -23.45 -6.32
CA ALA A 428 -4.44 -24.02 -5.99
C ALA A 428 -5.28 -23.03 -5.16
N GLY A 429 -4.66 -22.32 -4.23
CA GLY A 429 -5.31 -21.28 -3.43
C GLY A 429 -5.88 -20.15 -4.28
N TYR A 430 -5.14 -19.66 -5.27
CA TYR A 430 -5.64 -18.69 -6.24
C TYR A 430 -6.77 -19.26 -7.12
N ALA A 431 -6.63 -20.48 -7.58
CA ALA A 431 -7.67 -21.15 -8.36
C ALA A 431 -8.97 -21.31 -7.55
N LEU A 432 -8.86 -21.76 -6.30
CA LEU A 432 -10.00 -21.88 -5.38
C LEU A 432 -10.63 -20.50 -5.06
N THR A 433 -9.82 -19.47 -4.93
CA THR A 433 -10.31 -18.08 -4.72
C THR A 433 -11.10 -17.61 -5.95
N ALA A 434 -10.58 -17.82 -7.15
CA ALA A 434 -11.28 -17.50 -8.40
C ALA A 434 -12.60 -18.25 -8.54
N LEU A 435 -12.59 -19.57 -8.30
CA LEU A 435 -13.78 -20.42 -8.37
C LEU A 435 -14.81 -20.04 -7.29
N GLY A 436 -14.38 -19.90 -6.04
CA GLY A 436 -15.25 -19.56 -4.90
C GLY A 436 -15.93 -18.21 -5.11
N TYR A 437 -15.17 -17.18 -5.50
CA TYR A 437 -15.72 -15.87 -5.81
C TYR A 437 -16.67 -15.91 -7.01
N GLY A 438 -16.28 -16.57 -8.11
CA GLY A 438 -17.10 -16.71 -9.30
C GLY A 438 -18.42 -17.44 -9.02
N LEU A 439 -18.38 -18.50 -8.20
CA LEU A 439 -19.60 -19.23 -7.78
C LEU A 439 -20.48 -18.38 -6.87
N ALA A 440 -19.90 -17.61 -5.93
CA ALA A 440 -20.66 -16.72 -5.07
C ALA A 440 -21.40 -15.64 -5.88
N VAL A 441 -20.76 -15.08 -6.92
CA VAL A 441 -21.38 -14.14 -7.86
C VAL A 441 -22.50 -14.82 -8.67
N ARG A 442 -22.24 -15.98 -9.25
CA ARG A 442 -23.26 -16.72 -10.08
C ARG A 442 -24.50 -17.09 -9.27
N ARG A 443 -24.35 -17.55 -8.03
CA ARG A 443 -25.48 -17.88 -7.14
C ARG A 443 -26.38 -16.67 -6.88
N ARG A 444 -25.79 -15.47 -6.74
CA ARG A 444 -26.56 -14.22 -6.56
C ARG A 444 -27.35 -13.80 -7.79
N LEU A 445 -26.76 -13.94 -8.98
CA LEU A 445 -27.44 -13.61 -10.24
C LEU A 445 -28.63 -14.54 -10.53
N ARG A 446 -28.65 -15.73 -9.91
CA ARG A 446 -29.72 -16.73 -10.05
C ARG A 446 -30.85 -16.55 -9.01
N ASP A 447 -30.65 -15.72 -7.96
CA ASP A 447 -31.67 -15.49 -6.92
C ASP A 447 -32.61 -14.35 -7.35
N PRO A 448 -33.88 -14.66 -7.78
CA PRO A 448 -34.80 -13.65 -8.33
C PRO A 448 -35.29 -12.64 -7.30
N ALA A 449 -35.26 -12.98 -6.00
CA ALA A 449 -35.74 -12.14 -4.90
C ALA A 449 -34.83 -10.91 -4.59
N ARG A 450 -33.71 -10.75 -5.29
CA ARG A 450 -32.67 -9.75 -5.00
C ARG A 450 -32.17 -8.96 -6.21
N ARG A 451 -32.97 -8.83 -7.26
CA ARG A 451 -32.67 -7.88 -8.33
C ARG A 451 -32.83 -6.48 -7.76
N PRO A 452 -31.82 -5.59 -7.86
CA PRO A 452 -32.05 -4.17 -7.54
C PRO A 452 -33.19 -3.69 -8.41
N SER A 453 -34.18 -3.05 -7.82
CA SER A 453 -35.21 -2.29 -8.55
C SER A 453 -34.50 -1.33 -9.48
N ALA A 454 -34.76 -1.44 -10.78
CA ALA A 454 -34.21 -0.63 -11.85
C ALA A 454 -34.54 0.86 -11.68
#